data_39ddec4438da0f6d83f2b86a1366cee9
#
_entry.id   39ddec4438da0f6d83f2b86a1366cee9
#
_cell.length_a   1.000
_cell.length_b   1.000
_cell.length_c   1.000
_cell.angle_alpha   90.00
_cell.angle_beta   90.00
_cell.angle_gamma   90.00
#
_symmetry.space_group_name_H-M   'P 1'
#
loop_
_entity.id
_entity.type
_entity.pdbx_description
1 polymer ?
#
loop_
_entity_poly.entity_id
_entity_poly.type
_entity_poly.pdbx_seq_one_letter_code
_entity_poly.pdbx_strand_id
1 'polypeptide(L)'
;IVNSTDYSDEYETPVLTAGKSFIIGYTNETNGICDRLPVIIFDDFTTDSKLVDFPFKVKSSAMKILRTKGEINIDYIAYYMSITRLIGDTHKRYWISEYSKLLIPIPPYQEQLRIVDTIETIFNEILKITAELS
;
A
#
# COMPACT_ATOMS: atom_id res chain seq x y z
N ILE A 1 -13.67 -3.42 -5.77
CA ILE A 1 -13.99 -2.05 -6.22
C ILE A 1 -15.34 -1.66 -5.63
N VAL A 2 -15.46 -0.42 -5.17
CA VAL A 2 -16.73 0.15 -4.73
C VAL A 2 -17.63 0.44 -5.95
N ASN A 3 -18.94 0.21 -5.82
CA ASN A 3 -19.90 0.44 -6.90
C ASN A 3 -20.57 1.81 -6.82
N SER A 4 -20.68 2.37 -5.62
CA SER A 4 -21.33 3.66 -5.37
C SER A 4 -20.36 4.62 -4.68
N THR A 5 -20.55 5.90 -4.93
CA THR A 5 -19.85 6.98 -4.20
C THR A 5 -20.69 7.53 -3.05
N ASP A 6 -21.72 6.81 -2.63
CA ASP A 6 -22.52 7.14 -1.46
C ASP A 6 -21.73 6.77 -0.20
N TYR A 7 -20.89 7.68 0.24
CA TYR A 7 -20.05 7.51 1.43
C TYR A 7 -20.67 8.20 2.64
N SER A 8 -20.52 7.58 3.82
CA SER A 8 -20.96 8.16 5.08
C SER A 8 -19.99 7.75 6.20
N ASP A 9 -19.72 8.66 7.11
CA ASP A 9 -18.89 8.37 8.29
C ASP A 9 -19.54 7.33 9.23
N GLU A 10 -20.81 7.04 9.05
CA GLU A 10 -21.53 6.00 9.80
C GLU A 10 -21.34 4.60 9.25
N TYR A 11 -20.79 4.47 8.03
CA TYR A 11 -20.53 3.18 7.39
C TYR A 11 -19.20 2.59 7.87
N GLU A 12 -19.09 1.27 7.84
CA GLU A 12 -17.97 0.57 8.49
C GLU A 12 -16.78 0.29 7.57
N THR A 13 -17.01 0.09 6.28
CA THR A 13 -15.96 -0.36 5.36
C THR A 13 -15.25 0.82 4.72
N PRO A 14 -13.95 1.03 5.01
CA PRO A 14 -13.20 2.10 4.37
C PRO A 14 -12.98 1.84 2.88
N VAL A 15 -13.03 2.90 2.10
CA VAL A 15 -12.70 2.92 0.66
C VAL A 15 -11.36 3.62 0.50
N LEU A 16 -10.39 2.92 -0.09
CA LEU A 16 -9.00 3.33 -0.11
C LEU A 16 -8.51 3.75 -1.50
N THR A 17 -7.55 4.67 -1.48
CA THR A 17 -6.60 4.90 -2.57
C THR A 17 -5.18 4.81 -2.02
N ALA A 18 -4.19 4.58 -2.87
CA ALA A 18 -2.79 4.62 -2.46
C ALA A 18 -2.19 6.03 -2.45
N GLY A 19 -2.95 7.03 -2.93
CA GLY A 19 -2.52 8.42 -3.02
C GLY A 19 -2.57 9.18 -1.68
N LYS A 20 -2.52 10.51 -1.77
CA LYS A 20 -2.49 11.40 -0.59
C LYS A 20 -3.69 11.23 0.34
N SER A 21 -4.87 11.04 -0.23
CA SER A 21 -6.09 10.76 0.53
C SER A 21 -6.26 9.26 0.64
N PHE A 22 -5.63 8.66 1.64
CA PHE A 22 -5.61 7.20 1.82
C PHE A 22 -7.03 6.64 2.01
N ILE A 23 -7.78 7.15 2.97
CA ILE A 23 -9.20 6.82 3.15
C ILE A 23 -10.01 7.95 2.54
N ILE A 24 -10.77 7.66 1.48
CA ILE A 24 -11.58 8.65 0.79
C ILE A 24 -13.04 8.67 1.27
N GLY A 25 -13.43 7.69 2.05
CA GLY A 25 -14.77 7.57 2.61
C GLY A 25 -15.02 6.16 3.13
N TYR A 26 -16.24 5.94 3.61
CA TYR A 26 -16.70 4.64 4.08
C TYR A 26 -17.96 4.24 3.32
N THR A 27 -18.11 2.96 3.04
CA THR A 27 -19.25 2.40 2.31
C THR A 27 -19.99 1.37 3.14
N ASN A 28 -21.29 1.22 2.90
CA ASN A 28 -22.11 0.14 3.46
C ASN A 28 -22.16 -1.10 2.56
N GLU A 29 -21.41 -1.11 1.46
CA GLU A 29 -21.33 -2.28 0.59
C GLU A 29 -20.65 -3.45 1.33
N THR A 30 -21.28 -4.63 1.29
CA THR A 30 -20.81 -5.82 2.02
C THR A 30 -20.09 -6.83 1.13
N ASN A 31 -20.19 -6.71 -0.19
CA ASN A 31 -19.55 -7.62 -1.14
C ASN A 31 -18.23 -7.07 -1.67
N GLY A 32 -17.33 -7.97 -2.06
CA GLY A 32 -16.05 -7.61 -2.66
C GLY A 32 -15.09 -6.88 -1.72
N ILE A 33 -15.25 -7.06 -0.41
CA ILE A 33 -14.33 -6.53 0.60
C ILE A 33 -13.02 -7.34 0.56
N CYS A 34 -11.90 -6.65 0.53
CA CYS A 34 -10.59 -7.27 0.66
C CYS A 34 -10.29 -7.53 2.13
N ASP A 35 -10.33 -8.81 2.53
CA ASP A 35 -10.14 -9.27 3.92
C ASP A 35 -8.98 -10.26 4.08
N ARG A 36 -8.37 -10.73 2.99
CA ARG A 36 -7.13 -11.53 3.02
C ARG A 36 -5.94 -10.59 3.17
N LEU A 37 -5.53 -10.35 4.40
CA LEU A 37 -4.57 -9.32 4.78
C LEU A 37 -3.29 -9.93 5.38
N PRO A 38 -2.18 -9.21 5.41
CA PRO A 38 -1.96 -7.88 4.83
C PRO A 38 -1.81 -7.90 3.31
N VAL A 39 -2.01 -6.76 2.69
CA VAL A 39 -1.81 -6.54 1.25
C VAL A 39 -1.13 -5.20 0.99
N ILE A 40 -0.53 -5.04 -0.20
CA ILE A 40 -0.07 -3.74 -0.67
C ILE A 40 -1.08 -3.25 -1.71
N ILE A 41 -1.57 -2.03 -1.56
CA ILE A 41 -2.31 -1.36 -2.63
C ILE A 41 -1.34 -0.47 -3.42
N PHE A 42 -1.50 -0.44 -4.73
CA PHE A 42 -0.66 0.30 -5.66
C PHE A 42 -1.53 1.10 -6.63
N ASP A 43 -1.26 2.39 -6.74
CA ASP A 43 -1.94 3.27 -7.70
C ASP A 43 -1.23 3.24 -9.04
N ASP A 44 -1.93 2.75 -10.05
CA ASP A 44 -1.43 2.56 -11.41
C ASP A 44 -1.07 3.89 -12.13
N PHE A 45 -1.57 5.02 -11.64
CA PHE A 45 -1.28 6.34 -12.21
C PHE A 45 -0.19 7.10 -11.46
N THR A 46 -0.27 7.14 -10.12
CA THR A 46 0.67 7.93 -9.29
C THR A 46 1.90 7.13 -8.88
N THR A 47 1.86 5.81 -9.00
CA THR A 47 2.86 4.86 -8.50
C THR A 47 3.02 4.87 -6.97
N ASP A 48 2.09 5.48 -6.26
CA ASP A 48 2.02 5.39 -4.81
C ASP A 48 1.66 3.97 -4.38
N SER A 49 2.20 3.54 -3.25
CA SER A 49 1.89 2.25 -2.65
C SER A 49 1.71 2.37 -1.14
N LYS A 50 0.87 1.51 -0.58
CA LYS A 50 0.64 1.45 0.87
C LYS A 50 0.37 0.02 1.31
N LEU A 51 0.94 -0.36 2.46
CA LEU A 51 0.61 -1.60 3.15
C LEU A 51 -0.70 -1.42 3.92
N VAL A 52 -1.62 -2.39 3.79
CA VAL A 52 -2.93 -2.35 4.43
C VAL A 52 -3.17 -3.65 5.20
N ASP A 53 -3.54 -3.54 6.46
CA ASP A 53 -3.78 -4.66 7.37
C ASP A 53 -5.21 -4.71 7.94
N PHE A 54 -6.13 -3.96 7.36
CA PHE A 54 -7.54 -3.93 7.75
C PHE A 54 -8.46 -4.13 6.54
N PRO A 55 -9.69 -4.66 6.71
CA PRO A 55 -10.62 -4.88 5.60
C PRO A 55 -11.01 -3.57 4.91
N PHE A 56 -11.11 -3.61 3.58
CA PHE A 56 -11.37 -2.40 2.79
C PHE A 56 -11.95 -2.73 1.41
N LYS A 57 -12.43 -1.70 0.73
CA LYS A 57 -12.69 -1.70 -0.73
C LYS A 57 -11.79 -0.66 -1.39
N VAL A 58 -11.52 -0.82 -2.68
CA VAL A 58 -10.77 0.16 -3.46
C VAL A 58 -11.70 1.01 -4.32
N LYS A 59 -11.28 2.26 -4.58
CA LYS A 59 -12.05 3.20 -5.38
C LYS A 59 -12.27 2.72 -6.81
N SER A 60 -11.24 2.16 -7.44
CA SER A 60 -11.30 1.82 -8.87
C SER A 60 -10.31 0.72 -9.25
N SER A 61 -10.38 0.27 -10.49
CA SER A 61 -9.45 -0.71 -11.07
C SER A 61 -8.01 -0.19 -11.23
N ALA A 62 -7.78 1.10 -11.06
CA ALA A 62 -6.44 1.67 -11.00
C ALA A 62 -5.69 1.25 -9.73
N MET A 63 -6.41 0.89 -8.66
CA MET A 63 -5.81 0.35 -7.44
C MET A 63 -5.53 -1.14 -7.61
N LYS A 64 -4.25 -1.51 -7.71
CA LYS A 64 -3.81 -2.91 -7.74
C LYS A 64 -3.64 -3.41 -6.31
N ILE A 65 -4.06 -4.65 -6.06
CA ILE A 65 -3.89 -5.31 -4.76
C ILE A 65 -2.83 -6.38 -4.94
N LEU A 66 -1.73 -6.24 -4.21
CA LEU A 66 -0.55 -7.08 -4.33
C LEU A 66 -0.35 -7.92 -3.08
N ARG A 67 0.06 -9.17 -3.27
CA ARG A 67 0.40 -10.11 -2.21
C ARG A 67 1.74 -10.76 -2.51
N THR A 68 2.44 -11.16 -1.47
CA THR A 68 3.66 -11.96 -1.59
C THR A 68 3.36 -13.46 -1.56
N LYS A 69 4.29 -14.25 -2.06
CA LYS A 69 4.23 -15.71 -2.06
C LYS A 69 5.50 -16.28 -1.41
N GLY A 70 5.35 -17.48 -0.82
CA GLY A 70 6.49 -18.19 -0.23
C GLY A 70 7.17 -17.40 0.88
N GLU A 71 8.48 -17.52 0.96
CA GLU A 71 9.31 -16.87 1.98
C GLU A 71 9.68 -15.43 1.60
N ILE A 72 8.68 -14.65 1.16
CA ILE A 72 8.85 -13.23 0.85
C ILE A 72 8.03 -12.42 1.85
N ASN A 73 8.71 -11.61 2.65
CA ASN A 73 8.08 -10.75 3.64
C ASN A 73 7.42 -9.54 2.97
N ILE A 74 6.13 -9.33 3.25
CA ILE A 74 5.37 -8.26 2.60
C ILE A 74 5.82 -6.86 3.06
N ASP A 75 6.25 -6.70 4.31
CA ASP A 75 6.77 -5.43 4.81
C ASP A 75 8.05 -5.04 4.07
N TYR A 76 8.93 -6.02 3.80
CA TYR A 76 10.13 -5.81 2.98
C TYR A 76 9.78 -5.27 1.59
N ILE A 77 8.81 -5.89 0.92
CA ILE A 77 8.36 -5.46 -0.40
C ILE A 77 7.70 -4.07 -0.34
N ALA A 78 6.90 -3.80 0.69
CA ALA A 78 6.27 -2.50 0.87
C ALA A 78 7.31 -1.38 1.02
N TYR A 79 8.35 -1.58 1.81
CA TYR A 79 9.45 -0.62 1.95
C TYR A 79 10.22 -0.46 0.64
N TYR A 80 10.52 -1.54 -0.07
CA TYR A 80 11.19 -1.46 -1.37
C TYR A 80 10.37 -0.65 -2.37
N MET A 81 9.08 -0.90 -2.47
CA MET A 81 8.19 -0.15 -3.37
C MET A 81 8.09 1.33 -3.00
N SER A 82 8.17 1.66 -1.72
CA SER A 82 8.11 3.05 -1.26
C SER A 82 9.26 3.92 -1.76
N ILE A 83 10.40 3.33 -2.09
CA ILE A 83 11.60 4.04 -2.58
C ILE A 83 11.79 3.90 -4.10
N THR A 84 10.95 3.12 -4.79
CA THR A 84 11.06 2.88 -6.25
C THR A 84 9.98 3.60 -7.05
N ARG A 85 9.52 4.75 -6.56
CA ARG A 85 8.53 5.55 -7.28
C ARG A 85 9.09 6.11 -8.58
N LEU A 86 8.33 5.94 -9.66
CA LEU A 86 8.59 6.64 -10.91
C LEU A 86 7.86 7.99 -10.89
N ILE A 87 8.60 9.05 -11.22
CA ILE A 87 8.01 10.37 -11.41
C ILE A 87 7.80 10.52 -12.93
N GLY A 88 6.55 10.63 -13.35
CA GLY A 88 6.24 10.70 -14.77
C GLY A 88 4.88 11.28 -15.09
N ASP A 89 4.45 11.08 -16.31
CA ASP A 89 3.18 11.56 -16.82
C ASP A 89 2.01 10.87 -16.12
N THR A 90 1.13 11.65 -15.49
CA THR A 90 -0.05 11.18 -14.75
C THR A 90 -1.11 10.53 -15.64
N HIS A 91 -0.99 10.64 -16.96
CA HIS A 91 -1.89 10.02 -17.94
C HIS A 91 -1.49 8.59 -18.30
N LYS A 92 -0.28 8.16 -17.92
CA LYS A 92 0.22 6.80 -18.18
C LYS A 92 -0.11 5.86 -17.03
N ARG A 93 -0.47 4.63 -17.37
CA ARG A 93 -0.62 3.53 -16.41
C ARG A 93 0.70 2.76 -16.31
N TYR A 94 1.20 2.56 -15.10
CA TYR A 94 2.56 2.06 -14.87
C TYR A 94 2.65 0.59 -14.49
N TRP A 95 1.55 -0.04 -14.06
CA TRP A 95 1.62 -1.41 -13.57
C TRP A 95 2.08 -2.39 -14.64
N ILE A 96 1.38 -2.44 -15.79
CA ILE A 96 1.67 -3.39 -16.86
C ILE A 96 3.00 -3.10 -17.53
N SER A 97 3.30 -1.84 -17.80
CA SER A 97 4.47 -1.44 -18.58
C SER A 97 5.77 -1.49 -17.77
N GLU A 98 5.72 -1.21 -16.48
CA GLU A 98 6.91 -0.96 -15.66
C GLU A 98 6.93 -1.82 -14.38
N TYR A 99 5.99 -1.60 -13.46
CA TYR A 99 6.07 -2.13 -12.10
C TYR A 99 5.91 -3.65 -12.01
N SER A 100 5.07 -4.27 -12.84
CA SER A 100 4.93 -5.73 -12.86
C SER A 100 6.19 -6.46 -13.30
N LYS A 101 7.13 -5.74 -13.93
CA LYS A 101 8.39 -6.25 -14.45
C LYS A 101 9.59 -5.88 -13.60
N LEU A 102 9.40 -5.15 -12.51
CA LEU A 102 10.48 -4.77 -11.60
C LEU A 102 11.14 -6.01 -11.00
N LEU A 103 12.46 -6.04 -11.08
CA LEU A 103 13.27 -7.04 -10.41
C LEU A 103 13.61 -6.53 -9.01
N ILE A 104 13.08 -7.20 -8.00
CA ILE A 104 13.32 -6.86 -6.60
C ILE A 104 14.36 -7.84 -6.06
N PRO A 105 15.49 -7.36 -5.49
CA PRO A 105 16.45 -8.24 -4.84
C PRO A 105 15.81 -8.87 -3.60
N ILE A 106 15.81 -10.20 -3.54
CA ILE A 106 15.21 -10.95 -2.43
C ILE A 106 16.34 -11.67 -1.66
N PRO A 107 16.79 -11.11 -0.54
CA PRO A 107 17.73 -11.82 0.33
C PRO A 107 17.06 -12.98 1.06
N PRO A 108 17.82 -13.87 1.76
CA PRO A 108 17.24 -14.88 2.61
C PRO A 108 16.20 -14.31 3.59
N TYR A 109 15.18 -15.06 3.92
CA TYR A 109 14.03 -14.59 4.70
C TYR A 109 14.44 -13.90 6.03
N GLN A 110 15.37 -14.48 6.75
CA GLN A 110 15.88 -13.89 8.01
C GLN A 110 16.52 -12.52 7.80
N GLU A 111 17.19 -12.34 6.67
CA GLU A 111 17.77 -11.04 6.32
C GLU A 111 16.70 -10.03 5.95
N GLN A 112 15.61 -10.43 5.29
CA GLN A 112 14.45 -9.57 5.04
C GLN A 112 13.88 -9.06 6.37
N LEU A 113 13.70 -9.94 7.36
CA LEU A 113 13.18 -9.57 8.69
C LEU A 113 14.11 -8.60 9.40
N ARG A 114 15.43 -8.83 9.32
CA ARG A 114 16.42 -7.95 9.92
C ARG A 114 16.39 -6.55 9.30
N ILE A 115 16.25 -6.47 7.99
CA ILE A 115 16.14 -5.20 7.24
C ILE A 115 14.89 -4.44 7.67
N VAL A 116 13.74 -5.11 7.71
CA VAL A 116 12.47 -4.51 8.15
C VAL A 116 12.58 -3.97 9.58
N ASP A 117 13.10 -4.76 10.51
CA ASP A 117 13.28 -4.36 11.90
C ASP A 117 14.19 -3.12 12.02
N THR A 118 15.28 -3.09 11.26
CA THR A 118 16.20 -1.95 11.24
C THR A 118 15.53 -0.68 10.72
N ILE A 119 14.75 -0.78 9.63
CA ILE A 119 14.01 0.35 9.07
C ILE A 119 13.00 0.88 10.07
N GLU A 120 12.22 0.01 10.70
CA GLU A 120 11.20 0.39 11.69
C GLU A 120 11.84 1.03 12.93
N THR A 121 12.96 0.53 13.38
CA THR A 121 13.73 1.12 14.49
C THR A 121 14.18 2.54 14.13
N ILE A 122 14.72 2.75 12.95
CA ILE A 122 15.15 4.08 12.48
C ILE A 122 13.98 5.04 12.40
N PHE A 123 12.85 4.63 11.82
CA PHE A 123 11.65 5.47 11.75
C PHE A 123 11.13 5.84 13.14
N ASN A 124 11.12 4.91 14.09
CA ASN A 124 10.70 5.19 15.46
C ASN A 124 11.60 6.21 16.14
N GLU A 125 12.92 6.14 15.95
CA GLU A 125 13.86 7.14 16.48
C GLU A 125 13.63 8.52 15.83
N ILE A 126 13.39 8.59 14.54
CA ILE A 126 13.06 9.83 13.83
C ILE A 126 11.77 10.45 14.40
N LEU A 127 10.74 9.65 14.63
CA LEU A 127 9.47 10.11 15.21
C LEU A 127 9.67 10.66 16.63
N LYS A 128 10.50 10.05 17.46
CA LYS A 128 10.84 10.56 18.80
C LYS A 128 11.52 11.93 18.71
N ILE A 129 12.52 12.07 17.85
CA ILE A 129 13.23 13.34 17.64
C ILE A 129 12.27 14.43 17.18
N THR A 130 11.39 14.11 16.23
CA THR A 130 10.38 15.04 15.71
C THR A 130 9.43 15.50 16.83
N ALA A 131 9.00 14.59 17.69
CA ALA A 131 8.13 14.92 18.83
C ALA A 131 8.83 15.84 19.84
N GLU A 132 10.13 15.66 20.08
CA GLU A 132 10.92 16.51 20.99
C GLU A 132 11.14 17.92 20.45
N LEU A 133 11.11 18.10 19.13
CA LEU A 133 11.32 19.39 18.46
C LEU A 133 10.05 20.21 18.29
N SER A 134 8.90 19.62 18.53
CA SER A 134 7.59 20.29 18.35
C SER A 134 7.05 20.93 19.61
#